data_5a1034fb9e44351f6e672186cd8e1e8f
#
_entry.id   5a1034fb9e44351f6e672186cd8e1e8f
#
_cell.length_a   1.000
_cell.length_b   1.000
_cell.length_c   1.000
_cell.angle_alpha   90.00
_cell.angle_beta   90.00
_cell.angle_gamma   90.00
#
_symmetry.space_group_name_H-M   'P 1'
#
loop_
_entity.id
_entity.type
_entity.pdbx_description
1 polymer ?
#
loop_
_entity_poly.entity_id
_entity_poly.type
_entity_poly.pdbx_seq_one_letter_code
_entity_poly.pdbx_strand_id
1 'polypeptide(L)'
;AYSKLSLEYHHMEEFRRGGSGFSLPPHIAEDAGLNGTGAPGLVEQLKHSINTGGLKFTAFSKNQKHTFSTYASAQHIVRNSYYSAYGMTTDFTGVLGAQYIYHFDKCLFMPADLTGGIEFNHDNLHDKATDVQKYRDAALAEDPTATGDRLQQLIEKYTPAQLNQVVNIASVYAQNEWKNEQWSFLIGGRVDKNSIMDKAVFSPRANIRYNPTQDVNIRFSYAEGFRPPQAFDEDLHISNVGGELVSIVRAEGLKEERSRSFNASVDWYHYFGDFQANLLVEGFYTKLSDPFVLTPPVKDPDGSAYLIQTRINGSGAKVYGGTLEGKVAYKDKVQLQAGLTLQRSIYDSPEEWSADEEHLSEKE
;
A
#
# COMPACT_ATOMS: atom_id res chain seq x y z
N ALA A 1 19.10 -3.89 -34.78
CA ALA A 1 18.46 -4.34 -33.55
C ALA A 1 19.51 -4.43 -32.46
N TYR A 2 19.20 -4.04 -31.29
CA TYR A 2 20.04 -4.25 -30.09
C TYR A 2 19.15 -4.71 -28.94
N SER A 3 19.76 -5.29 -27.92
CA SER A 3 19.07 -5.74 -26.73
C SER A 3 19.85 -5.34 -25.49
N LYS A 4 19.13 -5.23 -24.39
CA LYS A 4 19.67 -4.93 -23.07
C LYS A 4 19.15 -5.97 -22.08
N LEU A 5 20.07 -6.58 -21.31
CA LEU A 5 19.76 -7.39 -20.16
C LEU A 5 20.17 -6.62 -18.90
N SER A 6 19.30 -6.52 -17.94
CA SER A 6 19.58 -5.94 -16.63
C SER A 6 19.27 -6.97 -15.56
N LEU A 7 20.19 -7.14 -14.62
CA LEU A 7 20.05 -7.95 -13.43
C LEU A 7 20.31 -7.06 -12.23
N GLU A 8 19.46 -7.14 -11.22
CA GLU A 8 19.62 -6.41 -9.97
C GLU A 8 19.36 -7.34 -8.78
N TYR A 9 20.05 -7.08 -7.70
CA TYR A 9 19.82 -7.72 -6.42
C TYR A 9 20.03 -6.72 -5.31
N HIS A 10 19.10 -6.68 -4.36
CA HIS A 10 19.15 -5.85 -3.17
C HIS A 10 18.94 -6.73 -1.94
N HIS A 11 19.77 -6.50 -0.92
CA HIS A 11 19.59 -7.05 0.40
C HIS A 11 19.52 -5.93 1.41
N MET A 12 18.54 -5.99 2.30
CA MET A 12 18.37 -5.04 3.40
C MET A 12 18.14 -5.79 4.70
N GLU A 13 18.88 -5.44 5.73
CA GLU A 13 18.58 -5.79 7.10
C GLU A 13 18.29 -4.52 7.89
N GLU A 14 17.23 -4.57 8.67
CA GLU A 14 16.84 -3.49 9.55
C GLU A 14 16.59 -4.05 10.95
N PHE A 15 17.12 -3.36 11.95
CA PHE A 15 16.81 -3.60 13.35
C PHE A 15 16.33 -2.30 13.98
N ARG A 16 15.12 -2.34 14.56
CA ARG A 16 14.55 -1.23 15.33
C ARG A 16 14.20 -1.70 16.71
N ARG A 17 14.47 -0.88 17.69
CA ARG A 17 14.11 -1.07 19.09
C ARG A 17 13.57 0.24 19.64
N GLY A 18 12.33 0.23 20.15
CA GLY A 18 11.69 1.34 20.85
C GLY A 18 11.40 0.99 22.30
N GLY A 19 11.08 1.99 23.12
CA GLY A 19 10.72 1.85 24.52
C GLY A 19 11.89 1.89 25.50
N SER A 20 11.80 1.13 26.57
CA SER A 20 12.79 1.07 27.66
C SER A 20 13.66 -0.17 27.60
N GLY A 21 14.70 -0.25 28.44
CA GLY A 21 15.48 -1.46 28.67
C GLY A 21 16.21 -1.99 27.43
N PHE A 22 16.87 -1.13 26.65
CA PHE A 22 17.52 -1.47 25.37
C PHE A 22 18.53 -2.64 25.43
N SER A 23 19.13 -2.89 26.60
CA SER A 23 20.11 -3.97 26.82
C SER A 23 19.46 -5.32 27.19
N LEU A 24 18.15 -5.34 27.45
CA LEU A 24 17.42 -6.51 27.85
C LEU A 24 16.60 -7.09 26.68
N PRO A 25 16.28 -8.39 26.66
CA PRO A 25 15.26 -8.93 25.79
C PRO A 25 13.94 -8.15 25.93
N PRO A 26 13.15 -7.99 24.83
CA PRO A 26 11.96 -7.16 24.85
C PRO A 26 10.96 -7.50 25.98
N HIS A 27 10.60 -8.76 26.15
CA HIS A 27 9.66 -9.22 27.19
C HIS A 27 10.16 -8.92 28.59
N ILE A 28 11.47 -9.07 28.85
CA ILE A 28 12.06 -8.76 30.17
C ILE A 28 12.05 -7.25 30.42
N ALA A 29 12.30 -6.45 29.39
CA ALA A 29 12.28 -5.00 29.50
C ALA A 29 10.86 -4.46 29.72
N GLU A 30 9.85 -5.09 29.12
CA GLU A 30 8.42 -4.79 29.33
C GLU A 30 8.00 -5.11 30.76
N ASP A 31 8.36 -6.30 31.28
CA ASP A 31 8.05 -6.75 32.64
C ASP A 31 8.76 -5.90 33.71
N ALA A 32 9.98 -5.40 33.42
CA ALA A 32 10.73 -4.54 34.33
C ALA A 32 10.09 -3.15 34.49
N GLY A 33 9.22 -2.75 33.58
CA GLY A 33 8.50 -1.49 33.62
C GLY A 33 9.36 -0.25 33.36
N LEU A 34 8.71 0.89 33.34
CA LEU A 34 9.37 2.20 33.26
C LEU A 34 9.86 2.64 34.64
N ASN A 35 11.18 2.59 34.88
CA ASN A 35 11.85 3.22 36.00
C ASN A 35 11.26 2.91 37.41
N GLY A 36 10.81 1.68 37.64
CA GLY A 36 10.30 1.25 38.96
C GLY A 36 8.90 1.78 39.29
N THR A 37 8.15 2.30 38.34
CA THR A 37 6.76 2.76 38.57
C THR A 37 5.74 1.65 38.64
N GLY A 38 6.12 0.39 38.33
CA GLY A 38 5.22 -0.76 38.30
C GLY A 38 4.26 -0.77 37.11
N ALA A 39 4.29 0.23 36.24
CA ALA A 39 3.55 0.21 34.99
C ALA A 39 4.33 -0.58 33.92
N PRO A 40 3.68 -1.44 33.10
CA PRO A 40 4.35 -2.12 32.01
C PRO A 40 5.02 -1.11 31.08
N GLY A 41 6.30 -1.32 30.78
CA GLY A 41 6.98 -0.48 29.79
C GLY A 41 6.50 -0.84 28.40
N LEU A 42 6.16 0.14 27.57
CA LEU A 42 5.97 -0.09 26.14
C LEU A 42 7.32 -0.44 25.52
N VAL A 43 7.41 -1.61 24.93
CA VAL A 43 8.62 -2.10 24.28
C VAL A 43 8.27 -2.64 22.92
N GLU A 44 8.96 -2.13 21.92
CA GLU A 44 8.81 -2.55 20.53
C GLU A 44 10.14 -3.05 19.98
N GLN A 45 10.11 -4.12 19.23
CA GLN A 45 11.28 -4.58 18.48
C GLN A 45 10.88 -5.11 17.12
N LEU A 46 11.62 -4.72 16.09
CA LEU A 46 11.49 -5.23 14.73
C LEU A 46 12.87 -5.62 14.20
N LYS A 47 12.91 -6.78 13.58
CA LYS A 47 14.05 -7.20 12.76
C LYS A 47 13.53 -7.63 11.41
N HIS A 48 13.89 -6.90 10.35
CA HIS A 48 13.58 -7.23 8.97
C HIS A 48 14.81 -7.80 8.27
N SER A 49 14.59 -8.78 7.41
CA SER A 49 15.52 -9.23 6.38
C SER A 49 14.77 -9.29 5.07
N ILE A 50 15.19 -8.48 4.11
CA ILE A 50 14.54 -8.32 2.82
C ILE A 50 15.54 -8.65 1.72
N ASN A 51 15.18 -9.59 0.85
CA ASN A 51 15.94 -9.96 -0.32
C ASN A 51 15.09 -9.71 -1.56
N THR A 52 15.58 -8.90 -2.50
CA THR A 52 14.89 -8.58 -3.74
C THR A 52 15.79 -8.84 -4.91
N GLY A 53 15.31 -9.59 -5.91
CA GLY A 53 16.01 -9.83 -7.17
C GLY A 53 15.14 -9.47 -8.36
N GLY A 54 15.78 -8.95 -9.42
CA GLY A 54 15.08 -8.55 -10.63
C GLY A 54 15.91 -8.87 -11.89
N LEU A 55 15.20 -9.32 -12.93
CA LEU A 55 15.74 -9.56 -14.27
C LEU A 55 14.83 -8.84 -15.27
N LYS A 56 15.44 -8.03 -16.16
CA LYS A 56 14.72 -7.38 -17.25
C LYS A 56 15.50 -7.55 -18.55
N PHE A 57 14.82 -8.07 -19.56
CA PHE A 57 15.30 -8.10 -20.92
C PHE A 57 14.51 -7.13 -21.79
N THR A 58 15.18 -6.34 -22.61
CA THR A 58 14.54 -5.43 -23.56
C THR A 58 15.20 -5.58 -24.92
N ALA A 59 14.40 -5.73 -25.96
CA ALA A 59 14.85 -5.82 -27.35
C ALA A 59 14.23 -4.69 -28.18
N PHE A 60 15.04 -4.13 -29.06
CA PHE A 60 14.67 -3.03 -29.95
C PHE A 60 14.85 -3.45 -31.40
N SER A 61 13.90 -3.14 -32.25
CA SER A 61 14.04 -3.35 -33.69
C SER A 61 15.05 -2.40 -34.31
N LYS A 62 15.57 -2.76 -35.50
CA LYS A 62 16.52 -1.89 -36.24
C LYS A 62 15.93 -0.52 -36.60
N ASN A 63 14.64 -0.48 -36.90
CA ASN A 63 13.92 0.76 -37.24
C ASN A 63 13.41 1.50 -35.98
N GLN A 64 13.73 1.04 -34.77
CA GLN A 64 13.31 1.59 -33.48
C GLN A 64 11.79 1.71 -33.27
N LYS A 65 10.98 1.12 -34.17
CA LYS A 65 9.52 1.16 -34.06
C LYS A 65 8.94 0.13 -33.09
N HIS A 66 9.69 -0.93 -32.78
CA HIS A 66 9.25 -2.03 -31.93
C HIS A 66 10.17 -2.12 -30.72
N THR A 67 9.58 -2.10 -29.55
CA THR A 67 10.25 -2.41 -28.28
C THR A 67 9.52 -3.54 -27.59
N PHE A 68 10.22 -4.63 -27.32
CA PHE A 68 9.73 -5.74 -26.53
C PHE A 68 10.50 -5.79 -25.22
N SER A 69 9.79 -5.93 -24.10
CA SER A 69 10.39 -6.11 -22.79
C SER A 69 9.74 -7.27 -22.07
N THR A 70 10.54 -8.08 -21.39
CA THR A 70 10.06 -9.04 -20.40
C THR A 70 10.82 -8.82 -19.10
N TYR A 71 10.16 -9.05 -17.98
CA TYR A 71 10.74 -8.86 -16.66
C TYR A 71 10.21 -9.92 -15.69
N ALA A 72 11.07 -10.28 -14.75
CA ALA A 72 10.73 -11.07 -13.60
C ALA A 72 11.38 -10.43 -12.38
N SER A 73 10.66 -10.32 -11.29
CA SER A 73 11.20 -9.90 -10.00
C SER A 73 10.61 -10.73 -8.88
N ALA A 74 11.38 -10.94 -7.83
CA ALA A 74 10.92 -11.61 -6.63
C ALA A 74 11.47 -10.91 -5.40
N GLN A 75 10.66 -10.84 -4.35
CA GLN A 75 11.05 -10.34 -3.05
C GLN A 75 10.67 -11.37 -1.99
N HIS A 76 11.58 -11.59 -1.05
CA HIS A 76 11.32 -12.41 0.13
C HIS A 76 11.63 -11.59 1.38
N ILE A 77 10.63 -11.47 2.25
CA ILE A 77 10.68 -10.72 3.50
C ILE A 77 10.56 -11.69 4.65
N VAL A 78 11.43 -11.55 5.65
CA VAL A 78 11.27 -12.16 6.97
C VAL A 78 11.27 -11.05 8.00
N ARG A 79 10.20 -10.95 8.77
CA ARG A 79 10.04 -9.97 9.84
C ARG A 79 9.83 -10.71 11.16
N ASN A 80 10.73 -10.49 12.11
CA ASN A 80 10.55 -10.90 13.49
C ASN A 80 10.21 -9.66 14.31
N SER A 81 9.16 -9.73 15.10
CA SER A 81 8.61 -8.61 15.85
C SER A 81 8.38 -8.95 17.29
N TYR A 82 8.36 -7.94 18.12
CA TYR A 82 7.85 -7.95 19.48
C TYR A 82 7.00 -6.68 19.70
N TYR A 83 5.73 -6.88 20.02
CA TYR A 83 4.77 -5.88 20.48
C TYR A 83 3.90 -6.54 21.55
N SER A 84 4.37 -6.52 22.79
CA SER A 84 3.80 -7.29 23.92
C SER A 84 3.73 -8.81 23.71
N ALA A 85 4.08 -9.31 22.54
CA ALA A 85 4.26 -10.72 22.19
C ALA A 85 5.20 -10.86 21.00
N TYR A 86 5.87 -12.01 20.90
CA TYR A 86 6.69 -12.35 19.75
C TYR A 86 5.85 -12.79 18.56
N GLY A 87 6.20 -12.30 17.40
CA GLY A 87 5.59 -12.67 16.13
C GLY A 87 6.61 -12.83 15.00
N MET A 88 6.20 -13.56 13.97
CA MET A 88 6.97 -13.77 12.76
C MET A 88 6.07 -13.65 11.54
N THR A 89 6.44 -12.75 10.64
CA THR A 89 5.82 -12.60 9.32
C THR A 89 6.81 -13.01 8.25
N THR A 90 6.39 -13.83 7.30
CA THR A 90 7.13 -14.11 6.08
C THR A 90 6.27 -13.79 4.88
N ASP A 91 6.85 -13.13 3.89
CA ASP A 91 6.17 -12.80 2.66
C ASP A 91 7.06 -13.09 1.45
N PHE A 92 6.48 -13.72 0.45
CA PHE A 92 7.11 -13.91 -0.85
C PHE A 92 6.24 -13.31 -1.93
N THR A 93 6.74 -12.25 -2.57
CA THR A 93 6.10 -11.60 -3.71
C THR A 93 6.90 -11.87 -4.98
N GLY A 94 6.22 -12.34 -6.04
CA GLY A 94 6.79 -12.58 -7.35
C GLY A 94 6.01 -11.85 -8.44
N VAL A 95 6.73 -11.24 -9.40
CA VAL A 95 6.13 -10.56 -10.56
C VAL A 95 6.78 -11.06 -11.83
N LEU A 96 5.97 -11.43 -12.81
CA LEU A 96 6.39 -11.78 -14.16
C LEU A 96 5.57 -10.99 -15.17
N GLY A 97 6.22 -10.34 -16.13
CA GLY A 97 5.51 -9.56 -17.14
C GLY A 97 6.20 -9.51 -18.49
N ALA A 98 5.39 -9.20 -19.49
CA ALA A 98 5.85 -8.91 -20.84
C ALA A 98 5.09 -7.71 -21.39
N GLN A 99 5.81 -6.83 -22.06
CA GLN A 99 5.29 -5.60 -22.64
C GLN A 99 5.83 -5.41 -24.06
N TYR A 100 4.96 -4.94 -24.92
CA TYR A 100 5.30 -4.56 -26.27
C TYR A 100 4.87 -3.12 -26.53
N ILE A 101 5.75 -2.33 -27.17
CA ILE A 101 5.49 -0.98 -27.59
C ILE A 101 5.72 -0.88 -29.10
N TYR A 102 4.76 -0.27 -29.79
CA TYR A 102 4.85 0.04 -31.19
C TYR A 102 4.73 1.54 -31.43
N HIS A 103 5.73 2.11 -32.10
CA HIS A 103 5.77 3.54 -32.45
C HIS A 103 5.22 3.74 -33.86
N PHE A 104 4.03 4.34 -33.96
CA PHE A 104 3.43 4.75 -35.23
C PHE A 104 3.96 6.12 -35.66
N ASP A 105 4.40 6.26 -36.90
CA ASP A 105 4.67 7.58 -37.48
C ASP A 105 3.38 8.39 -37.53
N LYS A 106 2.24 7.73 -37.75
CA LYS A 106 0.90 8.31 -37.72
C LYS A 106 -0.12 7.21 -37.39
N CYS A 107 -0.95 7.44 -36.38
CA CYS A 107 -2.10 6.63 -36.02
C CYS A 107 -3.31 7.54 -35.92
N LEU A 108 -4.29 7.38 -36.84
CA LEU A 108 -5.45 8.26 -37.03
C LEU A 108 -5.04 9.68 -37.44
N PHE A 109 -4.68 10.55 -36.51
CA PHE A 109 -4.49 11.99 -36.76
C PHE A 109 -3.09 12.49 -36.40
N MET A 110 -2.29 11.80 -35.57
CA MET A 110 -0.92 12.19 -35.22
C MET A 110 -0.03 10.98 -34.89
N PRO A 111 1.30 11.14 -34.68
CA PRO A 111 2.17 10.09 -34.21
C PRO A 111 1.65 9.50 -32.90
N ALA A 112 1.86 8.20 -32.70
CA ALA A 112 1.35 7.53 -31.50
C ALA A 112 2.23 6.37 -31.04
N ASP A 113 2.18 6.10 -29.74
CA ASP A 113 2.79 4.95 -29.10
C ASP A 113 1.71 4.01 -28.55
N LEU A 114 1.56 2.84 -29.17
CA LEU A 114 0.72 1.78 -28.65
C LEU A 114 1.53 0.90 -27.72
N THR A 115 1.09 0.78 -26.48
CA THR A 115 1.66 -0.12 -25.47
C THR A 115 0.64 -1.17 -25.09
N GLY A 116 1.04 -2.43 -25.08
CA GLY A 116 0.23 -3.54 -24.56
C GLY A 116 1.09 -4.52 -23.79
N GLY A 117 0.50 -5.18 -22.81
CA GLY A 117 1.26 -6.13 -22.01
C GLY A 117 0.37 -7.03 -21.16
N ILE A 118 1.04 -8.03 -20.60
CA ILE A 118 0.50 -8.98 -19.63
C ILE A 118 1.39 -8.99 -18.40
N GLU A 119 0.79 -9.24 -17.24
CA GLU A 119 1.50 -9.33 -15.98
C GLU A 119 0.85 -10.37 -15.08
N PHE A 120 1.67 -11.10 -14.36
CA PHE A 120 1.25 -12.01 -13.32
C PHE A 120 1.98 -11.66 -12.03
N ASN A 121 1.20 -11.48 -10.95
CA ASN A 121 1.70 -11.23 -9.61
C ASN A 121 1.30 -12.40 -8.71
N HIS A 122 2.23 -12.86 -7.90
CA HIS A 122 2.05 -13.87 -6.85
C HIS A 122 2.50 -13.29 -5.53
N ASP A 123 1.67 -13.42 -4.51
CA ASP A 123 1.93 -12.98 -3.15
C ASP A 123 1.57 -14.11 -2.19
N ASN A 124 2.47 -14.43 -1.26
CA ASN A 124 2.30 -15.51 -0.30
C ASN A 124 2.74 -15.03 1.08
N LEU A 125 1.76 -14.60 1.87
CA LEU A 125 1.92 -14.03 3.19
C LEU A 125 1.57 -15.06 4.26
N HIS A 126 2.50 -15.25 5.21
CA HIS A 126 2.30 -16.03 6.43
C HIS A 126 2.62 -15.16 7.63
N ASP A 127 1.68 -15.06 8.55
CA ASP A 127 1.87 -14.34 9.80
C ASP A 127 1.44 -15.19 10.97
N LYS A 128 2.30 -15.28 12.00
CA LYS A 128 2.06 -16.12 13.18
C LYS A 128 2.65 -15.53 14.43
N ALA A 129 1.93 -15.75 15.53
CA ALA A 129 2.47 -15.57 16.87
C ALA A 129 3.50 -16.65 17.20
N THR A 130 4.60 -16.28 17.84
CA THR A 130 5.68 -17.21 18.18
C THR A 130 5.99 -17.30 19.68
N ASP A 131 5.20 -16.60 20.51
CA ASP A 131 5.40 -16.52 21.95
C ASP A 131 4.66 -17.65 22.70
N VAL A 132 5.06 -18.88 22.42
CA VAL A 132 4.43 -20.10 22.99
C VAL A 132 4.40 -20.08 24.51
N GLN A 133 5.46 -19.52 25.15
CA GLN A 133 5.53 -19.49 26.63
C GLN A 133 4.47 -18.58 27.23
N LYS A 134 4.30 -17.37 26.66
CA LYS A 134 3.26 -16.42 27.09
C LYS A 134 1.86 -17.03 27.04
N TYR A 135 1.52 -17.71 25.94
CA TYR A 135 0.20 -18.34 25.81
C TYR A 135 0.01 -19.52 26.74
N ARG A 136 1.06 -20.29 27.01
CA ARG A 136 1.05 -21.33 28.01
C ARG A 136 0.87 -20.77 29.41
N ASP A 137 1.55 -19.71 29.78
CA ASP A 137 1.44 -19.06 31.07
C ASP A 137 0.05 -18.45 31.26
N ALA A 138 -0.56 -17.87 30.26
CA ALA A 138 -1.93 -17.39 30.26
C ALA A 138 -2.94 -18.56 30.47
N ALA A 139 -2.74 -19.67 29.77
CA ALA A 139 -3.55 -20.89 29.95
C ALA A 139 -3.48 -21.46 31.37
N LEU A 140 -2.28 -21.52 31.94
CA LEU A 140 -2.06 -21.99 33.30
C LEU A 140 -2.52 -21.00 34.39
N ALA A 141 -2.59 -19.71 34.06
CA ALA A 141 -3.19 -18.71 34.94
C ALA A 141 -4.72 -18.87 35.03
N GLU A 142 -5.38 -19.30 33.94
CA GLU A 142 -6.82 -19.65 33.97
C GLU A 142 -7.08 -20.97 34.69
N ASP A 143 -6.28 -22.00 34.41
CA ASP A 143 -6.40 -23.32 35.05
C ASP A 143 -5.01 -23.87 35.42
N PRO A 144 -4.52 -23.63 36.65
CA PRO A 144 -3.21 -24.10 37.10
C PRO A 144 -3.04 -25.62 37.11
N THR A 145 -4.15 -26.37 37.03
CA THR A 145 -4.14 -27.83 37.05
C THR A 145 -4.25 -28.47 35.69
N ALA A 146 -4.39 -27.66 34.63
CA ALA A 146 -4.57 -28.14 33.27
C ALA A 146 -3.34 -28.92 32.79
N THR A 147 -3.58 -30.08 32.21
CA THR A 147 -2.57 -30.95 31.59
C THR A 147 -3.14 -31.59 30.31
N GLY A 148 -2.26 -32.18 29.49
CA GLY A 148 -2.67 -32.89 28.28
C GLY A 148 -3.58 -32.05 27.36
N ASP A 149 -4.65 -32.66 26.86
CA ASP A 149 -5.56 -32.04 25.89
C ASP A 149 -6.23 -30.76 26.44
N ARG A 150 -6.51 -30.71 27.76
CA ARG A 150 -7.09 -29.51 28.39
C ARG A 150 -6.14 -28.33 28.34
N LEU A 151 -4.86 -28.54 28.63
CA LEU A 151 -3.86 -27.49 28.54
C LEU A 151 -3.69 -27.03 27.06
N GLN A 152 -3.70 -27.97 26.13
CA GLN A 152 -3.61 -27.63 24.70
C GLN A 152 -4.78 -26.77 24.24
N GLN A 153 -6.02 -27.10 24.60
CA GLN A 153 -7.21 -26.28 24.29
C GLN A 153 -7.12 -24.87 24.89
N LEU A 154 -6.60 -24.74 26.10
CA LEU A 154 -6.41 -23.44 26.74
C LEU A 154 -5.31 -22.62 26.03
N ILE A 155 -4.19 -23.25 25.65
CA ILE A 155 -3.14 -22.57 24.85
C ILE A 155 -3.72 -22.08 23.53
N GLU A 156 -4.49 -22.89 22.81
CA GLU A 156 -5.15 -22.50 21.55
C GLU A 156 -6.11 -21.33 21.75
N LYS A 157 -6.86 -21.29 22.85
CA LYS A 157 -7.74 -20.17 23.22
C LYS A 157 -6.98 -18.83 23.33
N TYR A 158 -5.73 -18.86 23.83
CA TYR A 158 -4.89 -17.67 24.02
C TYR A 158 -3.96 -17.38 22.85
N THR A 159 -3.81 -18.31 21.90
CA THR A 159 -2.92 -18.13 20.75
C THR A 159 -3.67 -17.44 19.60
N PRO A 160 -3.19 -16.32 19.07
CA PRO A 160 -3.79 -15.68 17.91
C PRO A 160 -3.88 -16.63 16.72
N ALA A 161 -4.94 -16.50 15.94
CA ALA A 161 -5.08 -17.21 14.69
C ALA A 161 -3.92 -16.86 13.73
N GLN A 162 -3.34 -17.87 13.07
CA GLN A 162 -2.34 -17.65 12.04
C GLN A 162 -3.02 -17.11 10.79
N LEU A 163 -2.40 -16.10 10.16
CA LEU A 163 -2.81 -15.62 8.86
C LEU A 163 -1.98 -16.30 7.78
N ASN A 164 -2.66 -16.99 6.87
CA ASN A 164 -2.07 -17.56 5.66
C ASN A 164 -2.86 -17.06 4.47
N GLN A 165 -2.21 -16.30 3.58
CA GLN A 165 -2.87 -15.73 2.43
C GLN A 165 -2.02 -15.90 1.17
N VAL A 166 -2.62 -16.48 0.14
CA VAL A 166 -2.03 -16.54 -1.19
C VAL A 166 -2.91 -15.75 -2.15
N VAL A 167 -2.33 -14.76 -2.80
CA VAL A 167 -3.00 -13.92 -3.81
C VAL A 167 -2.28 -14.05 -5.14
N ASN A 168 -3.03 -14.36 -6.18
CA ASN A 168 -2.55 -14.37 -7.55
C ASN A 168 -3.34 -13.37 -8.38
N ILE A 169 -2.65 -12.54 -9.16
CA ILE A 169 -3.27 -11.54 -10.02
C ILE A 169 -2.76 -11.73 -11.44
N ALA A 170 -3.66 -12.06 -12.36
CA ALA A 170 -3.37 -12.09 -13.79
C ALA A 170 -3.96 -10.83 -14.44
N SER A 171 -3.14 -10.13 -15.20
CA SER A 171 -3.48 -8.82 -15.76
C SER A 171 -3.18 -8.74 -17.23
N VAL A 172 -4.02 -8.01 -17.95
CA VAL A 172 -3.77 -7.57 -19.33
C VAL A 172 -4.07 -6.08 -19.41
N TYR A 173 -3.22 -5.34 -20.12
CA TYR A 173 -3.40 -3.92 -20.31
C TYR A 173 -3.04 -3.47 -21.72
N ALA A 174 -3.69 -2.40 -22.15
CA ALA A 174 -3.34 -1.70 -23.38
C ALA A 174 -3.59 -0.20 -23.22
N GLN A 175 -2.77 0.59 -23.89
CA GLN A 175 -2.93 2.04 -23.99
C GLN A 175 -2.36 2.55 -25.30
N ASN A 176 -2.90 3.66 -25.75
CA ASN A 176 -2.34 4.41 -26.87
C ASN A 176 -2.14 5.87 -26.46
N GLU A 177 -0.98 6.41 -26.76
CA GLU A 177 -0.65 7.82 -26.57
C GLU A 177 -0.39 8.46 -27.92
N TRP A 178 -1.25 9.37 -28.33
CA TRP A 178 -1.03 10.27 -29.48
C TRP A 178 -0.33 11.51 -28.99
N LYS A 179 0.79 11.88 -29.61
CA LYS A 179 1.57 13.02 -29.13
C LYS A 179 2.28 13.79 -30.24
N ASN A 180 2.36 15.10 -30.03
CA ASN A 180 3.22 16.03 -30.72
C ASN A 180 3.77 17.05 -29.73
N GLU A 181 4.41 18.11 -30.20
CA GLU A 181 4.99 19.14 -29.35
C GLU A 181 3.93 19.84 -28.46
N GLN A 182 2.75 20.07 -29.02
CA GLN A 182 1.69 20.87 -28.41
C GLN A 182 0.68 20.01 -27.60
N TRP A 183 0.36 18.80 -28.09
CA TRP A 183 -0.67 17.94 -27.54
C TRP A 183 -0.16 16.54 -27.20
N SER A 184 -0.69 15.96 -26.14
CA SER A 184 -0.65 14.52 -25.89
C SER A 184 -2.02 14.08 -25.42
N PHE A 185 -2.53 12.98 -25.99
CA PHE A 185 -3.76 12.29 -25.60
C PHE A 185 -3.42 10.84 -25.30
N LEU A 186 -3.66 10.39 -24.09
CA LEU A 186 -3.49 9.00 -23.71
C LEU A 186 -4.84 8.42 -23.30
N ILE A 187 -5.16 7.26 -23.84
CA ILE A 187 -6.29 6.43 -23.41
C ILE A 187 -5.76 5.01 -23.20
N GLY A 188 -6.14 4.40 -22.11
CA GLY A 188 -5.76 3.03 -21.79
C GLY A 188 -6.68 2.38 -20.77
N GLY A 189 -6.48 1.10 -20.58
CA GLY A 189 -7.17 0.33 -19.59
C GLY A 189 -6.42 -0.94 -19.23
N ARG A 190 -6.71 -1.44 -18.03
CA ARG A 190 -6.17 -2.67 -17.49
C ARG A 190 -7.32 -3.53 -16.98
N VAL A 191 -7.24 -4.81 -17.22
CA VAL A 191 -8.14 -5.82 -16.65
C VAL A 191 -7.32 -6.71 -15.73
N ASP A 192 -7.72 -6.80 -14.48
CA ASP A 192 -7.09 -7.61 -13.45
C ASP A 192 -8.04 -8.71 -12.96
N LYS A 193 -7.61 -9.96 -13.01
CA LYS A 193 -8.27 -11.09 -12.35
C LYS A 193 -7.47 -11.49 -11.13
N ASN A 194 -8.01 -11.16 -9.96
CA ASN A 194 -7.45 -11.53 -8.68
C ASN A 194 -8.06 -12.86 -8.19
N SER A 195 -7.25 -13.75 -7.61
CA SER A 195 -7.67 -15.09 -7.15
C SER A 195 -8.68 -15.05 -5.99
N ILE A 196 -8.67 -13.97 -5.18
CA ILE A 196 -9.58 -13.79 -4.04
C ILE A 196 -10.86 -13.02 -4.41
N MET A 197 -11.06 -12.70 -5.68
CA MET A 197 -12.22 -11.97 -6.18
C MET A 197 -12.96 -12.79 -7.25
N ASP A 198 -14.29 -12.76 -7.20
CA ASP A 198 -15.12 -13.52 -8.15
C ASP A 198 -15.04 -12.94 -9.56
N LYS A 199 -14.95 -11.63 -9.69
CA LYS A 199 -14.97 -10.92 -10.98
C LYS A 199 -13.62 -10.26 -11.28
N ALA A 200 -13.33 -10.16 -12.57
CA ALA A 200 -12.23 -9.32 -13.04
C ALA A 200 -12.61 -7.84 -12.91
N VAL A 201 -11.63 -7.00 -12.62
CA VAL A 201 -11.79 -5.54 -12.47
C VAL A 201 -11.18 -4.86 -13.68
N PHE A 202 -11.95 -3.94 -14.28
CA PHE A 202 -11.46 -3.05 -15.32
C PHE A 202 -11.14 -1.68 -14.73
N SER A 203 -9.94 -1.18 -15.03
CA SER A 203 -9.40 0.11 -14.57
C SER A 203 -9.02 0.97 -15.77
N PRO A 204 -9.89 1.89 -16.24
CA PRO A 204 -9.60 2.81 -17.31
C PRO A 204 -8.71 3.96 -16.84
N ARG A 205 -7.97 4.55 -17.79
CA ARG A 205 -7.23 5.80 -17.61
C ARG A 205 -7.23 6.65 -18.85
N ALA A 206 -7.22 7.96 -18.66
CA ALA A 206 -7.09 8.94 -19.74
C ALA A 206 -6.26 10.15 -19.27
N ASN A 207 -5.39 10.66 -20.13
CA ASN A 207 -4.63 11.87 -19.87
C ASN A 207 -4.66 12.78 -21.10
N ILE A 208 -4.74 14.07 -20.86
CA ILE A 208 -4.61 15.12 -21.86
C ILE A 208 -3.53 16.08 -21.38
N ARG A 209 -2.57 16.37 -22.26
CA ARG A 209 -1.60 17.43 -22.05
C ARG A 209 -1.70 18.42 -23.20
N TYR A 210 -1.71 19.70 -22.86
CA TYR A 210 -1.71 20.81 -23.81
C TYR A 210 -0.62 21.81 -23.45
N ASN A 211 0.28 22.08 -24.38
CA ASN A 211 1.33 23.08 -24.27
C ASN A 211 1.00 24.24 -25.23
N PRO A 212 0.24 25.26 -24.78
CA PRO A 212 -0.06 26.42 -25.62
C PRO A 212 1.19 27.20 -26.06
N THR A 213 2.20 27.18 -25.18
CA THR A 213 3.53 27.73 -25.41
C THR A 213 4.60 26.77 -24.88
N GLN A 214 5.87 27.06 -25.09
CA GLN A 214 6.96 26.28 -24.48
C GLN A 214 7.03 26.42 -22.94
N ASP A 215 6.47 27.50 -22.43
CA ASP A 215 6.53 27.87 -21.02
C ASP A 215 5.30 27.38 -20.23
N VAL A 216 4.23 26.93 -20.89
CA VAL A 216 2.98 26.55 -20.23
C VAL A 216 2.63 25.11 -20.57
N ASN A 217 2.38 24.33 -19.52
CA ASN A 217 1.93 22.95 -19.62
C ASN A 217 0.62 22.78 -18.82
N ILE A 218 -0.45 22.40 -19.52
CA ILE A 218 -1.77 22.14 -18.93
C ILE A 218 -2.03 20.65 -19.00
N ARG A 219 -2.46 20.02 -17.90
CA ARG A 219 -2.74 18.59 -17.83
C ARG A 219 -4.09 18.33 -17.20
N PHE A 220 -4.76 17.33 -17.76
CA PHE A 220 -5.93 16.68 -17.16
C PHE A 220 -5.69 15.20 -17.12
N SER A 221 -6.02 14.55 -16.01
CA SER A 221 -5.95 13.10 -15.89
C SER A 221 -7.18 12.54 -15.22
N TYR A 222 -7.58 11.37 -15.68
CA TYR A 222 -8.58 10.51 -15.10
C TYR A 222 -8.01 9.11 -14.95
N ALA A 223 -8.21 8.48 -13.78
CA ALA A 223 -7.84 7.09 -13.55
C ALA A 223 -8.81 6.44 -12.56
N GLU A 224 -9.11 5.17 -12.82
CA GLU A 224 -9.74 4.28 -11.85
C GLU A 224 -8.72 3.30 -11.30
N GLY A 225 -8.88 2.95 -10.02
CA GLY A 225 -8.10 1.94 -9.33
C GLY A 225 -8.98 1.12 -8.39
N PHE A 226 -8.42 0.04 -7.87
CA PHE A 226 -9.10 -0.78 -6.88
C PHE A 226 -8.11 -1.34 -5.86
N ARG A 227 -8.63 -1.72 -4.70
CA ARG A 227 -7.92 -2.44 -3.64
C ARG A 227 -8.70 -3.72 -3.34
N PRO A 228 -8.12 -4.90 -3.51
CA PRO A 228 -8.82 -6.15 -3.26
C PRO A 228 -9.03 -6.37 -1.75
N PRO A 229 -10.02 -7.21 -1.35
CA PRO A 229 -10.32 -7.52 0.05
C PRO A 229 -9.32 -8.55 0.63
N GLN A 230 -8.05 -8.19 0.66
CA GLN A 230 -6.96 -9.00 1.22
C GLN A 230 -6.59 -8.54 2.63
N ALA A 231 -5.72 -9.29 3.30
CA ALA A 231 -5.12 -8.85 4.54
C ALA A 231 -4.12 -7.72 4.28
N PHE A 232 -4.04 -6.78 5.21
CA PHE A 232 -3.15 -5.62 5.19
C PHE A 232 -2.22 -5.66 6.40
N ASP A 233 -1.23 -4.77 6.45
CA ASP A 233 -0.27 -4.71 7.56
C ASP A 233 -0.95 -4.53 8.92
N GLU A 234 -2.04 -3.79 8.98
CA GLU A 234 -2.83 -3.60 10.19
C GLU A 234 -3.57 -4.87 10.66
N ASP A 235 -3.75 -5.85 9.79
CA ASP A 235 -4.37 -7.13 10.13
C ASP A 235 -3.39 -8.12 10.76
N LEU A 236 -2.10 -7.81 10.73
CA LEU A 236 -1.07 -8.66 11.28
C LEU A 236 -1.01 -8.47 12.81
N HIS A 237 -0.75 -9.55 13.54
CA HIS A 237 -0.70 -9.54 15.01
C HIS A 237 0.35 -8.58 15.61
N ILE A 238 1.23 -8.02 14.81
CA ILE A 238 2.26 -7.07 15.21
C ILE A 238 1.77 -5.62 15.29
N SER A 239 0.57 -5.30 14.79
CA SER A 239 0.08 -3.91 14.75
C SER A 239 -0.54 -3.42 16.05
N ASN A 240 -0.69 -4.29 17.05
CA ASN A 240 -1.36 -3.97 18.31
C ASN A 240 -0.39 -3.41 19.34
N VAL A 241 -0.13 -2.11 19.24
CA VAL A 241 0.63 -1.37 20.25
C VAL A 241 -0.34 -0.87 21.33
N GLY A 242 -0.21 -1.32 22.58
CA GLY A 242 -1.01 -0.79 23.67
C GLY A 242 -1.66 -1.83 24.61
N GLY A 243 -1.39 -3.09 24.43
CA GLY A 243 -1.68 -4.12 25.44
C GLY A 243 -2.98 -4.92 25.26
N GLU A 244 -3.93 -4.50 24.44
CA GLU A 244 -5.09 -5.31 24.08
C GLU A 244 -4.81 -6.10 22.80
N LEU A 245 -5.04 -7.41 22.86
CA LEU A 245 -4.92 -8.27 21.70
C LEU A 245 -6.21 -8.14 20.87
N VAL A 246 -6.09 -7.56 19.70
CA VAL A 246 -7.20 -7.42 18.74
C VAL A 246 -6.91 -8.29 17.52
N SER A 247 -7.86 -9.10 17.12
CA SER A 247 -7.83 -9.85 15.86
C SER A 247 -8.74 -9.18 14.85
N ILE A 248 -8.22 -8.91 13.64
CA ILE A 248 -9.00 -8.34 12.56
C ILE A 248 -9.46 -9.47 11.64
N VAL A 249 -10.78 -9.61 11.52
CA VAL A 249 -11.42 -10.56 10.63
C VAL A 249 -12.08 -9.85 9.47
N ARG A 250 -12.23 -10.52 8.33
CA ARG A 250 -12.90 -9.98 7.15
C ARG A 250 -14.36 -10.43 7.13
N ALA A 251 -15.28 -9.50 6.86
CA ALA A 251 -16.69 -9.83 6.67
C ALA A 251 -16.90 -10.73 5.45
N GLU A 252 -17.89 -11.62 5.53
CA GLU A 252 -18.35 -12.35 4.35
C GLU A 252 -18.87 -11.39 3.27
N GLY A 253 -18.53 -11.65 2.01
CA GLY A 253 -18.95 -10.82 0.89
C GLY A 253 -18.29 -9.44 0.80
N LEU A 254 -17.16 -9.24 1.50
CA LEU A 254 -16.36 -8.02 1.40
C LEU A 254 -15.97 -7.76 -0.07
N LYS A 255 -16.38 -6.59 -0.59
CA LYS A 255 -16.11 -6.14 -1.97
C LYS A 255 -14.77 -5.41 -2.04
N GLU A 256 -14.25 -5.30 -3.27
CA GLU A 256 -13.11 -4.44 -3.53
C GLU A 256 -13.46 -2.96 -3.29
N GLU A 257 -12.55 -2.22 -2.68
CA GLU A 257 -12.56 -0.76 -2.65
C GLU A 257 -12.22 -0.23 -4.05
N ARG A 258 -12.95 0.77 -4.53
CA ARG A 258 -12.71 1.41 -5.83
C ARG A 258 -12.45 2.89 -5.70
N SER A 259 -11.48 3.39 -6.43
CA SER A 259 -11.17 4.81 -6.53
C SER A 259 -11.41 5.33 -7.94
N ARG A 260 -11.90 6.59 -8.03
CA ARG A 260 -11.98 7.38 -9.25
C ARG A 260 -11.33 8.73 -8.98
N SER A 261 -10.25 9.00 -9.71
CA SER A 261 -9.45 10.20 -9.49
C SER A 261 -9.45 11.09 -10.71
N PHE A 262 -9.63 12.39 -10.49
CA PHE A 262 -9.51 13.46 -11.46
C PHE A 262 -8.45 14.44 -10.98
N ASN A 263 -7.51 14.79 -11.85
CA ASN A 263 -6.52 15.81 -11.55
C ASN A 263 -6.45 16.80 -12.72
N ALA A 264 -6.25 18.06 -12.39
CA ALA A 264 -6.00 19.13 -13.35
C ALA A 264 -4.86 19.99 -12.86
N SER A 265 -3.89 20.29 -13.72
CA SER A 265 -2.75 21.14 -13.35
C SER A 265 -2.37 22.09 -14.45
N VAL A 266 -1.84 23.24 -14.04
CA VAL A 266 -1.16 24.20 -14.90
C VAL A 266 0.24 24.41 -14.33
N ASP A 267 1.22 24.22 -15.17
CA ASP A 267 2.63 24.36 -14.86
C ASP A 267 3.22 25.41 -15.78
N TRP A 268 3.69 26.52 -15.19
CA TRP A 268 4.22 27.66 -15.92
C TRP A 268 5.68 27.89 -15.58
N TYR A 269 6.51 27.98 -16.61
CA TYR A 269 7.94 28.27 -16.53
C TYR A 269 8.22 29.63 -17.17
N HIS A 270 9.08 30.42 -16.56
CA HIS A 270 9.48 31.68 -17.17
C HIS A 270 10.92 32.07 -16.77
N TYR A 271 11.59 32.72 -17.72
CA TYR A 271 12.94 33.27 -17.52
C TYR A 271 12.87 34.78 -17.48
N PHE A 272 13.33 35.38 -16.37
CA PHE A 272 13.44 36.81 -16.15
C PHE A 272 14.94 37.19 -16.08
N GLY A 273 15.61 37.30 -17.20
CA GLY A 273 17.07 37.51 -17.25
C GLY A 273 17.80 36.33 -16.63
N ASP A 274 18.48 36.59 -15.49
CA ASP A 274 19.23 35.56 -14.74
C ASP A 274 18.37 34.70 -13.82
N PHE A 275 17.08 34.98 -13.70
CA PHE A 275 16.14 34.24 -12.87
C PHE A 275 15.34 33.24 -13.70
N GLN A 276 15.14 32.05 -13.13
CA GLN A 276 14.20 31.04 -13.61
C GLN A 276 13.07 30.92 -12.59
N ALA A 277 11.84 31.03 -13.05
CA ALA A 277 10.66 30.84 -12.20
C ALA A 277 9.82 29.68 -12.71
N ASN A 278 9.23 28.93 -11.79
CA ASN A 278 8.22 27.93 -12.06
C ASN A 278 7.05 28.11 -11.09
N LEU A 279 5.85 28.02 -11.58
CA LEU A 279 4.61 28.05 -10.81
C LEU A 279 3.75 26.87 -11.21
N LEU A 280 3.45 26.01 -10.25
CA LEU A 280 2.51 24.88 -10.40
C LEU A 280 1.25 25.18 -9.61
N VAL A 281 0.11 25.05 -10.28
CA VAL A 281 -1.21 25.03 -9.67
C VAL A 281 -1.87 23.71 -10.03
N GLU A 282 -2.29 22.94 -9.03
CA GLU A 282 -2.95 21.65 -9.20
C GLU A 282 -4.23 21.58 -8.39
N GLY A 283 -5.27 20.99 -8.96
CA GLY A 283 -6.48 20.58 -8.27
C GLY A 283 -6.72 19.08 -8.43
N PHE A 284 -7.16 18.43 -7.38
CA PHE A 284 -7.44 16.99 -7.39
C PHE A 284 -8.77 16.67 -6.71
N TYR A 285 -9.41 15.60 -7.19
CA TYR A 285 -10.61 15.02 -6.63
C TYR A 285 -10.55 13.52 -6.76
N THR A 286 -10.70 12.79 -5.65
CA THR A 286 -10.79 11.33 -5.62
C THR A 286 -12.04 10.91 -4.88
N LYS A 287 -12.85 10.07 -5.51
CA LYS A 287 -13.98 9.39 -4.88
C LYS A 287 -13.60 7.94 -4.60
N LEU A 288 -13.77 7.51 -3.35
CA LEU A 288 -13.69 6.11 -2.92
C LEU A 288 -15.11 5.54 -2.81
N SER A 289 -15.30 4.36 -3.34
CA SER A 289 -16.52 3.57 -3.19
C SER A 289 -16.18 2.28 -2.46
N ASP A 290 -17.03 1.88 -1.54
CA ASP A 290 -16.83 0.68 -0.70
C ASP A 290 -15.47 0.69 0.05
N PRO A 291 -15.02 1.83 0.67
CA PRO A 291 -13.75 1.88 1.40
C PRO A 291 -13.74 0.86 2.53
N PHE A 292 -12.57 0.33 2.86
CA PHE A 292 -12.45 -0.57 3.99
C PHE A 292 -12.43 0.21 5.29
N VAL A 293 -13.31 -0.17 6.21
CA VAL A 293 -13.39 0.36 7.58
C VAL A 293 -13.40 -0.80 8.58
N LEU A 294 -12.98 -0.54 9.81
CA LEU A 294 -13.02 -1.50 10.90
C LEU A 294 -14.19 -1.16 11.82
N THR A 295 -14.94 -2.20 12.23
CA THR A 295 -15.94 -2.03 13.28
C THR A 295 -15.27 -1.74 14.63
N PRO A 296 -15.99 -1.17 15.60
CA PRO A 296 -15.50 -1.13 16.97
C PRO A 296 -15.10 -2.51 17.48
N PRO A 297 -14.05 -2.62 18.34
CA PRO A 297 -13.62 -3.90 18.89
C PRO A 297 -14.68 -4.48 19.83
N VAL A 298 -15.00 -5.75 19.66
CA VAL A 298 -15.96 -6.49 20.49
C VAL A 298 -15.30 -7.76 21.04
N LYS A 299 -15.83 -8.29 22.15
CA LYS A 299 -15.37 -9.59 22.67
C LYS A 299 -15.64 -10.68 21.66
N ASP A 300 -14.69 -11.59 21.50
CA ASP A 300 -14.86 -12.75 20.64
C ASP A 300 -16.03 -13.62 21.11
N PRO A 301 -17.06 -13.84 20.28
CA PRO A 301 -18.20 -14.69 20.62
C PRO A 301 -17.79 -16.16 20.80
N ASP A 302 -16.70 -16.61 20.18
CA ASP A 302 -16.17 -17.97 20.30
C ASP A 302 -15.33 -18.17 21.59
N GLY A 303 -15.18 -17.10 22.38
CA GLY A 303 -14.59 -17.15 23.72
C GLY A 303 -13.06 -17.13 23.73
N SER A 304 -12.42 -16.68 22.67
CA SER A 304 -10.97 -16.38 22.72
C SER A 304 -10.67 -15.21 23.65
N ALA A 305 -9.40 -15.04 24.00
CA ALA A 305 -8.97 -13.93 24.86
C ALA A 305 -8.81 -12.61 24.09
N TYR A 306 -9.16 -12.58 22.81
CA TYR A 306 -8.98 -11.44 21.92
C TYR A 306 -10.26 -10.62 21.79
N LEU A 307 -10.09 -9.34 21.48
CA LEU A 307 -11.13 -8.53 20.88
C LEU A 307 -11.15 -8.77 19.37
N ILE A 308 -12.32 -8.76 18.78
CA ILE A 308 -12.52 -8.92 17.33
C ILE A 308 -12.93 -7.58 16.75
N GLN A 309 -12.23 -7.13 15.72
CA GLN A 309 -12.68 -6.09 14.81
C GLN A 309 -12.98 -6.74 13.46
N THR A 310 -14.08 -6.33 12.85
CA THR A 310 -14.46 -6.84 11.53
C THR A 310 -14.19 -5.78 10.48
N ARG A 311 -13.45 -6.14 9.44
CA ARG A 311 -13.26 -5.31 8.26
C ARG A 311 -14.49 -5.41 7.38
N ILE A 312 -15.13 -4.28 7.13
CA ILE A 312 -16.34 -4.15 6.32
C ILE A 312 -16.13 -3.09 5.24
N ASN A 313 -17.06 -2.99 4.29
CA ASN A 313 -17.11 -1.85 3.36
C ASN A 313 -17.88 -0.71 4.01
N GLY A 314 -17.29 0.47 4.06
CA GLY A 314 -17.90 1.70 4.51
C GLY A 314 -18.76 2.38 3.44
N SER A 315 -19.34 3.51 3.77
CA SER A 315 -20.32 4.22 2.94
C SER A 315 -19.76 4.96 1.73
N GLY A 316 -18.46 5.07 1.62
CA GLY A 316 -17.76 5.86 0.63
C GLY A 316 -17.07 7.09 1.23
N ALA A 317 -16.10 7.61 0.49
CA ALA A 317 -15.35 8.80 0.90
C ALA A 317 -14.95 9.64 -0.32
N LYS A 318 -14.72 10.93 -0.08
CA LYS A 318 -14.24 11.89 -1.07
C LYS A 318 -13.03 12.62 -0.51
N VAL A 319 -11.98 12.72 -1.31
CA VAL A 319 -10.82 13.53 -1.00
C VAL A 319 -10.62 14.51 -2.13
N TYR A 320 -10.54 15.79 -1.82
CA TYR A 320 -10.29 16.82 -2.82
C TYR A 320 -9.47 17.96 -2.24
N GLY A 321 -8.80 18.68 -3.12
CA GLY A 321 -7.95 19.77 -2.70
C GLY A 321 -7.21 20.42 -3.85
N GLY A 322 -6.26 21.26 -3.48
CA GLY A 322 -5.39 21.94 -4.43
C GLY A 322 -4.02 22.19 -3.85
N THR A 323 -3.04 22.24 -4.76
CA THR A 323 -1.64 22.54 -4.48
C THR A 323 -1.21 23.76 -5.26
N LEU A 324 -0.52 24.66 -4.58
CA LEU A 324 0.20 25.79 -5.18
C LEU A 324 1.67 25.62 -4.83
N GLU A 325 2.54 25.53 -5.84
CA GLU A 325 3.99 25.44 -5.64
C GLU A 325 4.69 26.49 -6.50
N GLY A 326 5.60 27.22 -5.87
CA GLY A 326 6.45 28.21 -6.53
C GLY A 326 7.93 27.88 -6.35
N LYS A 327 8.71 28.01 -7.43
CA LYS A 327 10.15 27.83 -7.42
C LYS A 327 10.81 28.96 -8.17
N VAL A 328 11.84 29.56 -7.57
CA VAL A 328 12.66 30.60 -8.21
C VAL A 328 14.13 30.25 -8.03
N ALA A 329 14.88 30.29 -9.10
CA ALA A 329 16.31 30.07 -9.09
C ALA A 329 17.02 31.30 -9.68
N TYR A 330 18.10 31.77 -9.04
CA TYR A 330 19.00 32.79 -9.55
C TYR A 330 20.28 32.11 -10.02
N LYS A 331 20.47 32.01 -11.34
CA LYS A 331 21.56 31.24 -11.94
C LYS A 331 21.64 29.84 -11.31
N ASP A 332 22.84 29.38 -11.01
CA ASP A 332 23.19 28.16 -10.29
C ASP A 332 23.54 28.38 -8.81
N LYS A 333 23.30 29.62 -8.28
CA LYS A 333 23.77 30.05 -6.97
C LYS A 333 22.75 29.88 -5.86
N VAL A 334 21.49 30.21 -6.13
CA VAL A 334 20.42 30.18 -5.12
C VAL A 334 19.15 29.66 -5.75
N GLN A 335 18.49 28.75 -5.04
CA GLN A 335 17.16 28.24 -5.38
C GLN A 335 16.27 28.32 -4.15
N LEU A 336 15.07 28.87 -4.33
CA LEU A 336 14.00 28.92 -3.33
C LEU A 336 12.80 28.15 -3.89
N GLN A 337 12.19 27.30 -3.08
CA GLN A 337 10.96 26.57 -3.37
C GLN A 337 10.03 26.67 -2.18
N ALA A 338 8.75 26.95 -2.44
CA ALA A 338 7.70 26.95 -1.44
C ALA A 338 6.44 26.30 -2.03
N GLY A 339 5.71 25.55 -1.20
CA GLY A 339 4.49 24.91 -1.60
C GLY A 339 3.45 24.93 -0.49
N LEU A 340 2.18 24.99 -0.89
CA LEU A 340 1.02 24.89 -0.02
C LEU A 340 0.04 23.91 -0.63
N THR A 341 -0.37 22.91 0.14
CA THR A 341 -1.45 22.00 -0.22
C THR A 341 -2.57 22.13 0.80
N LEU A 342 -3.78 22.36 0.30
CA LEU A 342 -5.00 22.33 1.10
C LEU A 342 -5.86 21.17 0.60
N GLN A 343 -6.28 20.30 1.52
CA GLN A 343 -7.14 19.17 1.19
C GLN A 343 -8.22 18.97 2.22
N ARG A 344 -9.32 18.36 1.79
CA ARG A 344 -10.42 17.93 2.63
C ARG A 344 -10.77 16.48 2.32
N SER A 345 -11.02 15.70 3.38
CA SER A 345 -11.50 14.32 3.31
C SER A 345 -12.89 14.27 3.96
N ILE A 346 -13.87 13.68 3.29
CA ILE A 346 -15.25 13.60 3.77
C ILE A 346 -15.77 12.19 3.52
N TYR A 347 -16.35 11.57 4.54
CA TYR A 347 -17.11 10.33 4.39
C TYR A 347 -18.55 10.63 3.93
N ASP A 348 -19.15 9.73 3.16
CA ASP A 348 -20.53 9.88 2.69
C ASP A 348 -21.55 9.74 3.84
N SER A 349 -21.20 9.00 4.90
CA SER A 349 -21.91 8.96 6.20
C SER A 349 -20.90 8.92 7.35
N PRO A 350 -21.28 9.32 8.57
CA PRO A 350 -20.42 9.20 9.73
C PRO A 350 -19.94 7.75 9.94
N GLU A 351 -18.69 7.58 10.29
CA GLU A 351 -18.10 6.27 10.62
C GLU A 351 -17.97 6.14 12.14
N GLU A 352 -18.36 4.99 12.67
CA GLU A 352 -18.17 4.68 14.09
C GLU A 352 -16.71 4.24 14.30
N TRP A 353 -16.00 4.93 15.19
CA TRP A 353 -14.62 4.59 15.58
C TRP A 353 -14.51 4.21 17.07
N SER A 354 -15.62 4.28 17.83
CA SER A 354 -15.74 3.85 19.22
C SER A 354 -17.07 3.15 19.43
N ALA A 355 -17.14 2.24 20.40
CA ALA A 355 -18.37 1.58 20.82
C ALA A 355 -19.33 2.52 21.60
N ASP A 356 -18.86 3.69 22.01
CA ASP A 356 -19.67 4.71 22.71
C ASP A 356 -20.35 5.59 21.67
N GLU A 357 -21.68 5.73 21.75
CA GLU A 357 -22.51 6.53 20.81
C GLU A 357 -22.10 8.02 20.70
N GLU A 358 -21.31 8.53 21.66
CA GLU A 358 -20.78 9.89 21.66
C GLU A 358 -19.59 10.13 20.71
N HIS A 359 -19.03 9.07 20.13
CA HIS A 359 -17.80 9.12 19.32
C HIS A 359 -18.03 8.72 17.86
N LEU A 360 -19.05 9.27 17.25
CA LEU A 360 -19.23 9.20 15.80
C LEU A 360 -18.25 10.15 15.13
N SER A 361 -17.59 9.71 14.05
CA SER A 361 -16.86 10.64 13.20
C SER A 361 -17.86 11.64 12.64
N GLU A 362 -17.61 12.94 12.83
CA GLU A 362 -18.35 13.94 12.08
C GLU A 362 -18.17 13.69 10.58
N LYS A 363 -19.18 14.06 9.80
CA LYS A 363 -19.24 13.88 8.35
C LYS A 363 -18.11 14.63 7.60
N GLU A 364 -17.25 15.31 8.34
CA GLU A 364 -16.15 16.13 7.86
C GLU A 364 -14.78 15.57 8.24
#